data_39ff90e5bdb668a233ecbd06ae2825b3
#
_entry.id   39ff90e5bdb668a233ecbd06ae2825b3
#
_cell.length_a   1.000
_cell.length_b   1.000
_cell.length_c   1.000
_cell.angle_alpha   90.00
_cell.angle_beta   90.00
_cell.angle_gamma   90.00
#
_symmetry.space_group_name_H-M   'P 1'
#
loop_
_entity.id
_entity.type
_entity.pdbx_description
1 polymer ?
#
loop_
_entity_poly.entity_id
_entity_poly.type
_entity_poly.pdbx_seq_one_letter_code
_entity_poly.pdbx_strand_id
1 'polypeptide(L)'
;MNKKAQYVAAIDIGTTKIVAIVGTKNENGKIEILGLSKALSKGVKRGVVFNIEETVSAIQTTVDDVQKRSGILFSEVFVGIAGQHIKSMKNRGYIMRDNYEDEITKDEVFRLIEDMHKIHIEIGEEIIHVIPQNFIVDNETGIKSPIGICGKRLEANFHIVIGQIAAAKNIERCVRKANLSLKDMILEPLASSDAVLTDDEKEAGVVLVDIGGGTTDVAVYYDNIIRHTAVIPLGGNVVTKDIKEGCAILQRHAEQLKLQYGSALGDIAPEDKVVAIPGISGREPKEISFKSLAYIIQSRMEEIIDFVNFEIQNSGYADKLAAGVVITGGGAMLRHLPQLVKFKTAMDVRIGLPNQHLAGPGKNEISQPMYATSVGLIMRGFDYLETYKKSFYAGPKDEFIRRRPEPVMAEQEINEPDGREPQEVRTTLAEKIKTMMSKMFETEDQSIG
;
A
#
# COMPACT_ATOMS: atom_id res chain seq x y z
N MET A 1 -20.47 7.94 33.74
CA MET A 1 -19.28 8.62 33.15
C MET A 1 -19.38 8.50 31.66
N ASN A 2 -19.66 9.59 30.93
CA ASN A 2 -19.63 9.59 29.48
C ASN A 2 -18.21 9.28 29.05
N LYS A 3 -17.95 8.07 28.48
CA LYS A 3 -16.72 7.82 27.76
C LYS A 3 -16.64 8.85 26.64
N LYS A 4 -15.70 9.80 26.70
CA LYS A 4 -15.41 10.67 25.54
C LYS A 4 -15.23 9.76 24.34
N ALA A 5 -16.04 9.97 23.31
CA ALA A 5 -15.92 9.22 22.08
C ALA A 5 -14.49 9.38 21.56
N GLN A 6 -13.82 8.26 21.29
CA GLN A 6 -12.46 8.26 20.78
C GLN A 6 -12.51 8.37 19.27
N TYR A 7 -11.83 9.34 18.70
CA TYR A 7 -11.75 9.56 17.25
C TYR A 7 -10.39 9.15 16.71
N VAL A 8 -10.39 8.65 15.50
CA VAL A 8 -9.19 8.42 14.69
C VAL A 8 -9.34 9.22 13.42
N ALA A 9 -8.32 9.98 13.08
CA ALA A 9 -8.21 10.68 11.80
C ALA A 9 -7.07 10.11 10.97
N ALA A 10 -7.29 9.97 9.66
CA ALA A 10 -6.29 9.45 8.75
C ALA A 10 -6.25 10.25 7.44
N ILE A 11 -5.09 10.25 6.79
CA ILE A 11 -4.87 10.87 5.48
C ILE A 11 -4.24 9.82 4.56
N ASP A 12 -4.91 9.56 3.45
CA ASP A 12 -4.44 8.75 2.34
C ASP A 12 -3.88 9.70 1.27
N ILE A 13 -2.54 9.66 1.07
CA ILE A 13 -1.83 10.55 0.15
C ILE A 13 -1.58 9.83 -1.18
N GLY A 14 -2.65 9.63 -1.94
CA GLY A 14 -2.59 8.92 -3.20
C GLY A 14 -2.09 9.78 -4.38
N THR A 15 -1.72 9.12 -5.47
CA THR A 15 -1.23 9.78 -6.71
C THR A 15 -2.31 10.57 -7.44
N THR A 16 -3.58 10.15 -7.36
CA THR A 16 -4.70 10.80 -8.08
C THR A 16 -5.52 11.69 -7.16
N LYS A 17 -5.69 11.28 -5.92
CA LYS A 17 -6.47 11.98 -4.90
C LYS A 17 -5.77 11.91 -3.55
N ILE A 18 -5.99 12.94 -2.74
CA ILE A 18 -5.72 12.93 -1.31
C ILE A 18 -7.05 12.83 -0.59
N VAL A 19 -7.17 11.91 0.35
CA VAL A 19 -8.40 11.69 1.14
C VAL A 19 -8.08 11.93 2.60
N ALA A 20 -8.85 12.80 3.25
CA ALA A 20 -8.89 12.91 4.69
C ALA A 20 -10.17 12.26 5.21
N ILE A 21 -10.07 11.52 6.30
CA ILE A 21 -11.17 10.76 6.89
C ILE A 21 -11.07 10.78 8.41
N VAL A 22 -12.21 10.88 9.09
CA VAL A 22 -12.32 10.77 10.55
C VAL A 22 -13.44 9.82 10.92
N GLY A 23 -13.18 8.95 11.88
CA GLY A 23 -14.13 7.95 12.33
C GLY A 23 -14.07 7.69 13.81
N THR A 24 -15.09 7.01 14.32
CA THR A 24 -15.22 6.51 15.69
C THR A 24 -15.58 5.02 15.66
N LYS A 25 -15.37 4.33 16.78
CA LYS A 25 -15.77 2.94 16.96
C LYS A 25 -17.03 2.92 17.82
N ASN A 26 -18.10 2.32 17.34
CA ASN A 26 -19.34 2.20 18.07
C ASN A 26 -19.29 1.07 19.13
N GLU A 27 -20.36 0.91 19.91
CA GLU A 27 -20.47 -0.09 20.98
C GLU A 27 -20.31 -1.54 20.48
N ASN A 28 -20.64 -1.79 19.22
CA ASN A 28 -20.50 -3.10 18.56
C ASN A 28 -19.11 -3.32 17.92
N GLY A 29 -18.16 -2.41 18.14
CA GLY A 29 -16.82 -2.47 17.54
C GLY A 29 -16.77 -2.11 16.05
N LYS A 30 -17.89 -1.71 15.43
CA LYS A 30 -17.93 -1.25 14.03
C LYS A 30 -17.48 0.20 13.93
N ILE A 31 -16.88 0.54 12.80
CA ILE A 31 -16.41 1.90 12.52
C ILE A 31 -17.53 2.73 11.91
N GLU A 32 -17.76 3.89 12.48
CA GLU A 32 -18.64 4.92 11.94
C GLU A 32 -17.79 6.07 11.42
N ILE A 33 -17.90 6.36 10.13
CA ILE A 33 -17.21 7.47 9.51
C ILE A 33 -18.01 8.74 9.72
N LEU A 34 -17.41 9.70 10.40
CA LEU A 34 -18.01 10.96 10.80
C LEU A 34 -17.73 12.08 9.80
N GLY A 35 -16.66 11.94 9.02
CA GLY A 35 -16.33 12.88 7.95
C GLY A 35 -15.35 12.26 6.97
N LEU A 36 -15.55 12.58 5.69
CA LEU A 36 -14.66 12.23 4.59
C LEU A 36 -14.62 13.38 3.60
N SER A 37 -13.44 13.71 3.14
CA SER A 37 -13.21 14.65 2.03
C SER A 37 -12.08 14.17 1.14
N LYS A 38 -12.15 14.59 -0.13
CA LYS A 38 -11.12 14.29 -1.13
C LYS A 38 -10.78 15.52 -1.96
N ALA A 39 -9.51 15.69 -2.27
CA ALA A 39 -9.00 16.66 -3.22
C ALA A 39 -8.17 16.00 -4.31
N LEU A 40 -8.04 16.65 -5.45
CA LEU A 40 -7.15 16.21 -6.52
C LEU A 40 -5.70 16.29 -6.04
N SER A 41 -4.95 15.20 -6.19
CA SER A 41 -3.52 15.15 -5.92
C SER A 41 -2.75 15.62 -7.16
N LYS A 42 -1.91 16.65 -6.99
CA LYS A 42 -1.03 17.16 -8.07
C LYS A 42 0.45 17.00 -7.72
N GLY A 43 0.77 16.94 -6.44
CA GLY A 43 2.14 16.87 -5.93
C GLY A 43 2.68 15.46 -5.69
N VAL A 44 1.94 14.40 -6.07
CA VAL A 44 2.33 12.99 -5.82
C VAL A 44 2.42 12.23 -7.14
N LYS A 45 3.51 11.50 -7.36
CA LYS A 45 3.70 10.65 -8.54
C LYS A 45 4.16 9.26 -8.08
N ARG A 46 3.46 8.21 -8.50
CA ARG A 46 3.76 6.80 -8.15
C ARG A 46 3.94 6.58 -6.63
N GLY A 47 3.07 7.21 -5.83
CA GLY A 47 3.12 7.12 -4.37
C GLY A 47 4.22 7.96 -3.71
N VAL A 48 5.02 8.73 -4.46
CA VAL A 48 6.09 9.57 -3.92
C VAL A 48 5.71 11.05 -4.01
N VAL A 49 5.88 11.79 -2.91
CA VAL A 49 5.70 13.25 -2.89
C VAL A 49 6.89 13.92 -3.59
N PHE A 50 6.65 14.55 -4.73
CA PHE A 50 7.64 15.32 -5.48
C PHE A 50 7.43 16.83 -5.41
N ASN A 51 6.19 17.29 -5.13
CA ASN A 51 5.89 18.71 -4.87
C ASN A 51 5.20 18.86 -3.51
N ILE A 52 5.96 19.34 -2.53
CA ILE A 52 5.50 19.49 -1.14
C ILE A 52 4.37 20.51 -1.05
N GLU A 53 4.50 21.67 -1.70
CA GLU A 53 3.53 22.76 -1.55
C GLU A 53 2.14 22.41 -2.13
N GLU A 54 2.10 21.76 -3.28
CA GLU A 54 0.84 21.26 -3.86
C GLU A 54 0.21 20.16 -3.00
N THR A 55 1.05 19.27 -2.44
CA THR A 55 0.57 18.21 -1.54
C THR A 55 0.01 18.79 -0.24
N VAL A 56 0.71 19.77 0.37
CA VAL A 56 0.25 20.47 1.58
C VAL A 56 -1.08 21.18 1.33
N SER A 57 -1.21 21.92 0.23
CA SER A 57 -2.45 22.60 -0.12
C SER A 57 -3.64 21.64 -0.25
N ALA A 58 -3.42 20.47 -0.88
CA ALA A 58 -4.47 19.46 -1.00
C ALA A 58 -4.81 18.80 0.35
N ILE A 59 -3.81 18.55 1.23
CA ILE A 59 -4.03 18.05 2.60
C ILE A 59 -4.85 19.06 3.40
N GLN A 60 -4.45 20.33 3.42
CA GLN A 60 -5.17 21.37 4.14
C GLN A 60 -6.63 21.48 3.67
N THR A 61 -6.84 21.52 2.35
CA THR A 61 -8.20 21.59 1.77
C THR A 61 -9.07 20.44 2.24
N THR A 62 -8.55 19.20 2.25
CA THR A 62 -9.32 18.02 2.65
C THR A 62 -9.57 17.99 4.15
N VAL A 63 -8.57 18.35 4.97
CA VAL A 63 -8.67 18.38 6.43
C VAL A 63 -9.67 19.43 6.90
N ASP A 64 -9.57 20.66 6.37
CA ASP A 64 -10.49 21.75 6.71
C ASP A 64 -11.95 21.37 6.38
N ASP A 65 -12.16 20.73 5.23
CA ASP A 65 -13.52 20.29 4.83
C ASP A 65 -14.03 19.18 5.74
N VAL A 66 -13.18 18.18 6.10
CA VAL A 66 -13.57 17.13 7.05
C VAL A 66 -13.90 17.71 8.42
N GLN A 67 -13.04 18.56 8.98
CA GLN A 67 -13.27 19.19 10.28
C GLN A 67 -14.55 20.02 10.29
N LYS A 68 -14.80 20.77 9.21
CA LYS A 68 -16.01 21.58 9.05
C LYS A 68 -17.27 20.73 8.96
N ARG A 69 -17.26 19.63 8.20
CA ARG A 69 -18.42 18.73 8.01
C ARG A 69 -18.72 17.87 9.23
N SER A 70 -17.69 17.34 9.87
CA SER A 70 -17.83 16.47 11.03
C SER A 70 -18.01 17.22 12.34
N GLY A 71 -17.62 18.49 12.41
CA GLY A 71 -17.56 19.28 13.65
C GLY A 71 -16.43 18.81 14.60
N ILE A 72 -15.55 17.93 14.15
CA ILE A 72 -14.47 17.34 14.95
C ILE A 72 -13.15 18.00 14.59
N LEU A 73 -12.53 18.67 15.56
CA LEU A 73 -11.17 19.19 15.40
C LEU A 73 -10.17 18.11 15.82
N PHE A 74 -9.23 17.81 14.93
CA PHE A 74 -8.12 16.88 15.19
C PHE A 74 -6.80 17.50 14.73
N SER A 75 -5.75 17.17 15.44
CA SER A 75 -4.37 17.62 15.15
C SER A 75 -3.42 16.45 14.88
N GLU A 76 -3.81 15.22 15.25
CA GLU A 76 -3.02 14.02 15.04
C GLU A 76 -3.66 13.16 13.96
N VAL A 77 -2.83 12.59 13.06
CA VAL A 77 -3.31 11.77 11.94
C VAL A 77 -2.43 10.55 11.71
N PHE A 78 -3.06 9.46 11.27
CA PHE A 78 -2.38 8.32 10.65
C PHE A 78 -2.28 8.55 9.15
N VAL A 79 -1.17 8.14 8.53
CA VAL A 79 -0.94 8.39 7.10
C VAL A 79 -0.55 7.10 6.40
N GLY A 80 -1.12 6.87 5.21
CA GLY A 80 -0.72 5.80 4.32
C GLY A 80 0.65 6.05 3.70
N ILE A 81 1.44 5.00 3.57
CA ILE A 81 2.67 5.01 2.79
C ILE A 81 2.68 3.86 1.80
N ALA A 82 2.85 4.18 0.54
CA ALA A 82 3.11 3.27 -0.57
C ALA A 82 4.03 3.97 -1.58
N GLY A 83 4.39 3.28 -2.63
CA GLY A 83 5.17 3.87 -3.72
C GLY A 83 6.32 2.97 -4.16
N GLN A 84 6.91 3.32 -5.29
CA GLN A 84 7.97 2.55 -5.93
C GLN A 84 9.24 2.36 -5.08
N HIS A 85 9.37 3.13 -4.01
CA HIS A 85 10.49 3.08 -3.06
C HIS A 85 10.31 2.06 -1.94
N ILE A 86 9.14 1.41 -1.87
CA ILE A 86 8.86 0.38 -0.88
C ILE A 86 9.38 -0.97 -1.38
N LYS A 87 10.16 -1.62 -0.54
CA LYS A 87 10.68 -2.96 -0.76
C LYS A 87 10.32 -3.86 0.42
N SER A 88 10.29 -5.15 0.22
CA SER A 88 10.15 -6.12 1.31
C SER A 88 11.26 -7.15 1.28
N MET A 89 11.64 -7.61 2.45
CA MET A 89 12.60 -8.70 2.63
C MET A 89 12.17 -9.64 3.75
N LYS A 90 12.63 -10.89 3.68
CA LYS A 90 12.46 -11.88 4.74
C LYS A 90 13.75 -11.93 5.56
N ASN A 91 13.62 -11.93 6.87
CA ASN A 91 14.75 -12.12 7.79
C ASN A 91 14.35 -13.03 8.93
N ARG A 92 15.33 -13.61 9.61
CA ARG A 92 15.15 -14.47 10.77
C ARG A 92 15.94 -13.89 11.94
N GLY A 93 15.26 -13.71 13.06
CA GLY A 93 15.87 -13.27 14.31
C GLY A 93 15.70 -14.29 15.42
N TYR A 94 16.55 -14.22 16.43
CA TYR A 94 16.43 -15.05 17.63
C TYR A 94 16.96 -14.33 18.85
N ILE A 95 16.45 -14.73 20.02
CA ILE A 95 17.01 -14.41 21.33
C ILE A 95 17.26 -15.69 22.12
N MET A 96 18.37 -15.72 22.88
CA MET A 96 18.62 -16.75 23.87
C MET A 96 18.10 -16.28 25.21
N ARG A 97 17.38 -17.17 25.91
CA ARG A 97 16.77 -16.89 27.21
C ARG A 97 17.63 -17.51 28.31
N ASP A 98 17.90 -16.74 29.34
CA ASP A 98 18.67 -17.22 30.50
C ASP A 98 17.83 -18.19 31.33
N ASN A 99 16.54 -17.88 31.48
CA ASN A 99 15.54 -18.65 32.23
C ASN A 99 14.64 -19.43 31.28
N TYR A 100 15.03 -20.62 30.91
CA TYR A 100 14.32 -21.48 29.96
C TYR A 100 13.12 -22.22 30.59
N GLU A 101 13.05 -22.27 31.93
CA GLU A 101 11.91 -22.86 32.68
C GLU A 101 10.70 -21.90 32.78
N ASP A 102 10.97 -20.60 32.65
CA ASP A 102 9.91 -19.59 32.69
C ASP A 102 9.17 -19.50 31.35
N GLU A 103 7.92 -19.08 31.39
CA GLU A 103 7.11 -18.81 30.22
C GLU A 103 7.67 -17.62 29.41
N ILE A 104 7.59 -17.71 28.08
CA ILE A 104 7.91 -16.59 27.19
C ILE A 104 6.92 -15.45 27.42
N THR A 105 7.46 -14.27 27.64
CA THR A 105 6.71 -13.05 27.93
C THR A 105 6.47 -12.20 26.68
N LYS A 106 5.53 -11.27 26.77
CA LYS A 106 5.33 -10.26 25.72
C LYS A 106 6.56 -9.38 25.50
N ASP A 107 7.26 -9.04 26.58
CA ASP A 107 8.44 -8.18 26.50
C ASP A 107 9.59 -8.86 25.76
N GLU A 108 9.75 -10.17 25.87
CA GLU A 108 10.74 -10.93 25.09
C GLU A 108 10.38 -10.96 23.60
N VAL A 109 9.09 -11.11 23.26
CA VAL A 109 8.62 -11.01 21.87
C VAL A 109 8.86 -9.61 21.33
N PHE A 110 8.55 -8.56 22.09
CA PHE A 110 8.85 -7.18 21.69
C PHE A 110 10.34 -6.93 21.49
N ARG A 111 11.19 -7.43 22.39
CA ARG A 111 12.66 -7.32 22.26
C ARG A 111 13.14 -7.98 20.98
N LEU A 112 12.62 -9.16 20.64
CA LEU A 112 12.97 -9.85 19.39
C LEU A 112 12.56 -9.01 18.15
N ILE A 113 11.40 -8.36 18.18
CA ILE A 113 10.94 -7.45 17.11
C ILE A 113 11.83 -6.20 17.05
N GLU A 114 12.17 -5.59 18.19
CA GLU A 114 13.07 -4.41 18.25
C GLU A 114 14.47 -4.72 17.70
N ASP A 115 14.99 -5.92 17.92
CA ASP A 115 16.28 -6.31 17.37
C ASP A 115 16.27 -6.36 15.83
N MET A 116 15.10 -6.64 15.21
CA MET A 116 14.96 -6.59 13.76
C MET A 116 14.98 -5.16 13.20
N HIS A 117 14.69 -4.13 14.00
CA HIS A 117 14.87 -2.74 13.57
C HIS A 117 16.35 -2.31 13.51
N LYS A 118 17.27 -3.12 14.02
CA LYS A 118 18.73 -2.84 14.05
C LYS A 118 19.50 -3.56 12.96
N ILE A 119 18.83 -4.33 12.10
CA ILE A 119 19.51 -5.04 11.02
C ILE A 119 20.12 -4.05 10.02
N HIS A 120 21.19 -4.49 9.37
CA HIS A 120 21.82 -3.68 8.34
C HIS A 120 20.92 -3.57 7.09
N ILE A 121 20.67 -2.36 6.65
CA ILE A 121 19.93 -2.01 5.44
C ILE A 121 20.76 -1.01 4.60
N GLU A 122 20.39 -0.79 3.36
CA GLU A 122 21.11 0.13 2.46
C GLU A 122 21.06 1.59 2.96
N ILE A 123 22.12 2.35 2.65
CA ILE A 123 22.20 3.77 3.02
C ILE A 123 21.07 4.54 2.35
N GLY A 124 20.34 5.33 3.13
CA GLY A 124 19.19 6.09 2.65
C GLY A 124 17.85 5.36 2.75
N GLU A 125 17.83 4.13 3.25
CA GLU A 125 16.65 3.36 3.56
C GLU A 125 16.35 3.32 5.07
N GLU A 126 15.09 3.10 5.44
CA GLU A 126 14.64 2.85 6.81
C GLU A 126 13.63 1.72 6.85
N ILE A 127 13.59 1.02 7.98
CA ILE A 127 12.58 -0.03 8.23
C ILE A 127 11.29 0.67 8.63
N ILE A 128 10.23 0.43 7.82
CA ILE A 128 8.89 0.97 8.07
C ILE A 128 8.09 0.03 8.96
N HIS A 129 8.10 -1.29 8.64
CA HIS A 129 7.42 -2.32 9.43
C HIS A 129 8.27 -3.55 9.62
N VAL A 130 8.18 -4.15 10.80
CA VAL A 130 8.71 -5.48 11.15
C VAL A 130 7.52 -6.35 11.55
N ILE A 131 7.19 -7.32 10.70
CA ILE A 131 6.00 -8.16 10.88
C ILE A 131 6.42 -9.60 11.13
N PRO A 132 6.22 -10.14 12.34
CA PRO A 132 6.51 -11.54 12.61
C PRO A 132 5.55 -12.43 11.81
N GLN A 133 6.09 -13.47 11.17
CA GLN A 133 5.31 -14.43 10.37
C GLN A 133 4.99 -15.69 11.15
N ASN A 134 5.99 -16.28 11.76
CA ASN A 134 5.86 -17.47 12.60
C ASN A 134 7.02 -17.53 13.59
N PHE A 135 6.75 -18.08 14.75
CA PHE A 135 7.72 -18.24 15.79
C PHE A 135 8.23 -19.69 15.84
N ILE A 136 9.40 -19.86 16.42
CA ILE A 136 10.08 -21.13 16.62
C ILE A 136 10.61 -21.12 18.06
N VAL A 137 10.28 -22.14 18.85
CA VAL A 137 10.79 -22.30 20.21
C VAL A 137 11.53 -23.63 20.29
N ASP A 138 12.82 -23.61 20.58
CA ASP A 138 13.69 -24.78 20.70
C ASP A 138 13.58 -25.80 19.54
N ASN A 139 13.45 -25.33 18.29
CA ASN A 139 13.24 -26.06 17.04
C ASN A 139 11.80 -26.48 16.73
N GLU A 140 10.84 -26.30 17.64
CA GLU A 140 9.41 -26.44 17.33
C GLU A 140 8.94 -25.28 16.43
N THR A 141 8.52 -25.59 15.22
CA THR A 141 8.16 -24.61 14.18
C THR A 141 6.65 -24.38 14.10
N GLY A 142 6.24 -23.29 13.42
CA GLY A 142 4.82 -23.03 13.13
C GLY A 142 4.03 -22.45 14.30
N ILE A 143 4.69 -21.98 15.33
CA ILE A 143 4.06 -21.36 16.51
C ILE A 143 3.53 -19.97 16.10
N LYS A 144 2.21 -19.75 16.24
CA LYS A 144 1.58 -18.44 15.96
C LYS A 144 1.79 -17.44 17.10
N SER A 145 1.70 -17.90 18.35
CA SER A 145 1.95 -17.10 19.55
C SER A 145 2.87 -17.88 20.51
N PRO A 146 4.07 -17.41 20.78
CA PRO A 146 5.00 -18.10 21.67
C PRO A 146 4.76 -17.76 23.15
N ILE A 147 3.88 -16.79 23.47
CA ILE A 147 3.63 -16.32 24.82
C ILE A 147 3.01 -17.44 25.65
N GLY A 148 3.59 -17.71 26.84
CA GLY A 148 3.16 -18.81 27.72
C GLY A 148 3.84 -20.14 27.43
N ILE A 149 4.72 -20.25 26.42
CA ILE A 149 5.49 -21.46 26.12
C ILE A 149 6.86 -21.33 26.81
N CYS A 150 7.36 -22.42 27.42
CA CYS A 150 8.71 -22.48 27.96
C CYS A 150 9.70 -22.88 26.86
N GLY A 151 10.94 -22.41 26.96
CA GLY A 151 12.01 -22.76 26.02
C GLY A 151 13.22 -21.84 26.15
N LYS A 152 14.37 -22.32 25.66
CA LYS A 152 15.66 -21.64 25.77
C LYS A 152 15.89 -20.66 24.60
N ARG A 153 15.43 -21.01 23.41
CA ARG A 153 15.67 -20.21 22.19
C ARG A 153 14.33 -19.81 21.58
N LEU A 154 14.05 -18.52 21.57
CA LEU A 154 12.92 -17.94 20.86
C LEU A 154 13.40 -17.35 19.55
N GLU A 155 12.87 -17.83 18.43
CA GLU A 155 13.15 -17.33 17.08
C GLU A 155 11.86 -16.91 16.38
N ALA A 156 11.99 -16.04 15.38
CA ALA A 156 10.90 -15.76 14.47
C ALA A 156 11.41 -15.48 13.05
N ASN A 157 10.59 -15.84 12.07
CA ASN A 157 10.74 -15.34 10.72
C ASN A 157 9.96 -14.03 10.59
N PHE A 158 10.57 -13.05 9.94
CA PHE A 158 10.00 -11.71 9.79
C PHE A 158 9.84 -11.35 8.33
N HIS A 159 8.72 -10.69 8.03
CA HIS A 159 8.53 -9.89 6.84
C HIS A 159 8.86 -8.44 7.20
N ILE A 160 9.90 -7.90 6.60
CA ILE A 160 10.40 -6.55 6.89
C ILE A 160 10.12 -5.68 5.69
N VAL A 161 9.45 -4.57 5.92
CA VAL A 161 9.15 -3.56 4.90
C VAL A 161 10.10 -2.40 5.08
N ILE A 162 10.76 -2.04 3.98
CA ILE A 162 11.78 -1.01 3.91
C ILE A 162 11.33 0.08 2.94
N GLY A 163 11.60 1.32 3.26
CA GLY A 163 11.33 2.46 2.39
C GLY A 163 12.46 3.47 2.41
N GLN A 164 12.47 4.38 1.44
CA GLN A 164 13.43 5.47 1.40
C GLN A 164 13.14 6.49 2.49
N ILE A 165 14.15 6.84 3.29
CA ILE A 165 14.08 7.89 4.34
C ILE A 165 13.55 9.21 3.77
N ALA A 166 14.00 9.60 2.57
CA ALA A 166 13.59 10.84 1.93
C ALA A 166 12.07 10.88 1.66
N ALA A 167 11.48 9.76 1.22
CA ALA A 167 10.06 9.65 0.93
C ALA A 167 9.23 9.79 2.21
N ALA A 168 9.58 9.05 3.26
CA ALA A 168 8.91 9.14 4.56
C ALA A 168 9.03 10.55 5.18
N LYS A 169 10.21 11.15 5.12
CA LYS A 169 10.42 12.53 5.59
C LYS A 169 9.63 13.57 4.80
N ASN A 170 9.43 13.38 3.50
CA ASN A 170 8.60 14.28 2.69
C ASN A 170 7.13 14.20 3.11
N ILE A 171 6.61 12.98 3.36
CA ILE A 171 5.25 12.79 3.91
C ILE A 171 5.13 13.49 5.27
N GLU A 172 6.04 13.23 6.21
CA GLU A 172 6.05 13.87 7.53
C GLU A 172 6.10 15.41 7.42
N ARG A 173 6.92 15.93 6.50
CA ARG A 173 7.02 17.38 6.24
C ARG A 173 5.72 17.96 5.70
N CYS A 174 5.03 17.27 4.81
CA CYS A 174 3.72 17.69 4.30
C CYS A 174 2.69 17.76 5.42
N VAL A 175 2.61 16.72 6.26
CA VAL A 175 1.69 16.67 7.41
C VAL A 175 1.97 17.81 8.38
N ARG A 176 3.24 18.04 8.75
CA ARG A 176 3.63 19.10 9.67
C ARG A 176 3.35 20.49 9.08
N LYS A 177 3.62 20.74 7.78
CA LYS A 177 3.30 22.01 7.13
C LYS A 177 1.78 22.24 6.99
N ALA A 178 1.00 21.18 7.03
CA ALA A 178 -0.47 21.26 7.11
C ALA A 178 -0.98 21.51 8.54
N ASN A 179 -0.12 21.84 9.51
CA ASN A 179 -0.40 22.03 10.93
C ASN A 179 -0.96 20.79 11.63
N LEU A 180 -0.52 19.61 11.21
CA LEU A 180 -0.89 18.33 11.78
C LEU A 180 0.35 17.62 12.35
N SER A 181 0.12 16.73 13.29
CA SER A 181 1.12 15.81 13.85
C SER A 181 0.93 14.42 13.28
N LEU A 182 1.99 13.84 12.74
CA LEU A 182 1.99 12.46 12.29
C LEU A 182 2.03 11.53 13.50
N LYS A 183 1.00 10.69 13.64
CA LYS A 183 0.94 9.69 14.71
C LYS A 183 1.72 8.44 14.34
N ASP A 184 1.44 7.91 13.15
CA ASP A 184 2.16 6.77 12.59
C ASP A 184 2.00 6.72 11.07
N MET A 185 2.95 6.05 10.38
CA MET A 185 2.86 5.73 8.95
C MET A 185 2.54 4.25 8.77
N ILE A 186 1.50 3.97 8.02
CA ILE A 186 0.97 2.63 7.82
C ILE A 186 1.12 2.24 6.36
N LEU A 187 1.72 1.08 6.09
CA LEU A 187 1.83 0.54 4.73
C LEU A 187 0.44 0.33 4.13
N GLU A 188 0.17 0.93 2.96
CA GLU A 188 -1.16 0.93 2.34
C GLU A 188 -1.70 -0.47 2.02
N PRO A 189 -0.91 -1.45 1.49
CA PRO A 189 -1.37 -2.83 1.32
C PRO A 189 -1.89 -3.48 2.61
N LEU A 190 -1.31 -3.16 3.77
CA LEU A 190 -1.80 -3.65 5.07
C LEU A 190 -3.15 -3.02 5.43
N ALA A 191 -3.26 -1.70 5.25
CA ALA A 191 -4.50 -0.98 5.54
C ALA A 191 -5.65 -1.47 4.63
N SER A 192 -5.41 -1.53 3.31
CA SER A 192 -6.40 -2.03 2.34
C SER A 192 -6.82 -3.47 2.64
N SER A 193 -5.87 -4.34 3.04
CA SER A 193 -6.16 -5.74 3.41
C SER A 193 -7.12 -5.84 4.58
N ASP A 194 -6.93 -5.05 5.62
CA ASP A 194 -7.79 -5.09 6.80
C ASP A 194 -9.20 -4.57 6.51
N ALA A 195 -9.32 -3.65 5.56
CA ALA A 195 -10.61 -3.11 5.17
C ALA A 195 -11.46 -4.06 4.30
N VAL A 196 -10.82 -4.92 3.48
CA VAL A 196 -11.54 -5.65 2.41
C VAL A 196 -11.42 -7.17 2.46
N LEU A 197 -10.44 -7.74 3.18
CA LEU A 197 -10.27 -9.18 3.32
C LEU A 197 -10.98 -9.71 4.56
N THR A 198 -11.55 -10.90 4.45
CA THR A 198 -12.08 -11.64 5.60
C THR A 198 -10.98 -12.49 6.26
N ASP A 199 -11.20 -12.90 7.50
CA ASP A 199 -10.28 -13.80 8.19
C ASP A 199 -10.23 -15.19 7.51
N ASP A 200 -11.36 -15.68 7.01
CA ASP A 200 -11.43 -16.93 6.26
C ASP A 200 -10.59 -16.89 4.97
N GLU A 201 -10.61 -15.76 4.26
CA GLU A 201 -9.78 -15.58 3.06
C GLU A 201 -8.28 -15.50 3.42
N LYS A 202 -7.93 -14.77 4.48
CA LYS A 202 -6.55 -14.69 4.96
C LYS A 202 -6.04 -16.06 5.42
N GLU A 203 -6.90 -16.89 6.02
CA GLU A 203 -6.56 -18.25 6.43
C GLU A 203 -6.40 -19.18 5.23
N ALA A 204 -7.36 -19.19 4.31
CA ALA A 204 -7.37 -20.06 3.13
C ALA A 204 -6.27 -19.72 2.10
N GLY A 205 -5.75 -18.52 2.16
CA GLY A 205 -4.76 -17.97 1.23
C GLY A 205 -5.39 -17.10 0.15
N VAL A 206 -5.00 -15.83 0.12
CA VAL A 206 -5.57 -14.81 -0.77
C VAL A 206 -4.50 -13.80 -1.20
N VAL A 207 -4.67 -13.26 -2.40
CA VAL A 207 -3.92 -12.09 -2.87
C VAL A 207 -4.84 -10.88 -2.88
N LEU A 208 -4.45 -9.83 -2.19
CA LEU A 208 -5.02 -8.49 -2.39
C LEU A 208 -4.24 -7.78 -3.49
N VAL A 209 -4.98 -7.15 -4.40
CA VAL A 209 -4.44 -6.27 -5.46
C VAL A 209 -5.18 -4.94 -5.40
N ASP A 210 -4.53 -3.92 -4.85
CA ASP A 210 -5.08 -2.55 -4.78
C ASP A 210 -4.55 -1.75 -5.96
N ILE A 211 -5.41 -1.49 -6.95
CA ILE A 211 -5.05 -0.76 -8.18
C ILE A 211 -5.37 0.72 -7.99
N GLY A 212 -4.36 1.48 -7.62
CA GLY A 212 -4.43 2.93 -7.47
C GLY A 212 -4.28 3.68 -8.79
N GLY A 213 -4.05 5.00 -8.69
CA GLY A 213 -3.78 5.83 -9.87
C GLY A 213 -2.35 5.68 -10.37
N GLY A 214 -1.37 5.63 -9.47
CA GLY A 214 0.06 5.59 -9.80
C GLY A 214 0.75 4.28 -9.49
N THR A 215 0.18 3.47 -8.61
CA THR A 215 0.71 2.20 -8.12
C THR A 215 -0.35 1.12 -8.16
N THR A 216 0.09 -0.12 -8.18
CA THR A 216 -0.69 -1.32 -7.86
C THR A 216 0.01 -2.02 -6.72
N ASP A 217 -0.66 -2.10 -5.58
CA ASP A 217 -0.12 -2.67 -4.36
C ASP A 217 -0.61 -4.11 -4.20
N VAL A 218 0.32 -5.01 -3.90
CA VAL A 218 0.07 -6.45 -3.77
C VAL A 218 0.36 -6.88 -2.35
N ALA A 219 -0.55 -7.64 -1.74
CA ALA A 219 -0.35 -8.32 -0.46
C ALA A 219 -0.82 -9.77 -0.53
N VAL A 220 0.02 -10.70 -0.16
CA VAL A 220 -0.27 -12.15 -0.14
C VAL A 220 -0.42 -12.61 1.29
N TYR A 221 -1.56 -13.22 1.61
CA TYR A 221 -1.85 -13.82 2.90
C TYR A 221 -2.01 -15.34 2.78
N TYR A 222 -1.59 -16.05 3.78
CA TYR A 222 -1.82 -17.48 3.97
C TYR A 222 -1.72 -17.82 5.46
N ASP A 223 -2.70 -18.58 5.97
CA ASP A 223 -2.78 -18.98 7.39
C ASP A 223 -2.85 -17.75 8.34
N ASN A 224 -3.64 -16.74 7.96
CA ASN A 224 -3.79 -15.45 8.63
C ASN A 224 -2.50 -14.61 8.76
N ILE A 225 -1.44 -14.97 8.03
CA ILE A 225 -0.15 -14.31 8.08
C ILE A 225 0.16 -13.68 6.74
N ILE A 226 0.63 -12.44 6.76
CA ILE A 226 1.13 -11.81 5.54
C ILE A 226 2.45 -12.46 5.14
N ARG A 227 2.52 -12.93 3.90
CA ARG A 227 3.66 -13.69 3.37
C ARG A 227 4.52 -12.88 2.42
N HIS A 228 3.91 -11.93 1.72
CA HIS A 228 4.59 -11.07 0.76
C HIS A 228 3.85 -9.75 0.59
N THR A 229 4.60 -8.67 0.36
CA THR A 229 4.08 -7.39 -0.10
C THR A 229 4.95 -6.86 -1.22
N ALA A 230 4.34 -6.24 -2.22
CA ALA A 230 5.04 -5.58 -3.31
C ALA A 230 4.27 -4.34 -3.78
N VAL A 231 4.98 -3.38 -4.36
CA VAL A 231 4.42 -2.19 -4.98
C VAL A 231 4.87 -2.15 -6.44
N ILE A 232 3.92 -2.26 -7.34
CA ILE A 232 4.13 -2.16 -8.79
C ILE A 232 3.88 -0.69 -9.18
N PRO A 233 4.85 0.02 -9.78
CA PRO A 233 4.75 1.45 -10.05
C PRO A 233 3.93 1.76 -11.33
N LEU A 234 2.90 0.99 -11.56
CA LEU A 234 1.91 1.11 -12.64
C LEU A 234 0.51 1.13 -12.03
N GLY A 235 -0.38 1.95 -12.57
CA GLY A 235 -1.77 2.04 -12.12
C GLY A 235 -2.63 2.75 -13.17
N GLY A 236 -3.79 3.29 -12.78
CA GLY A 236 -4.76 3.88 -13.69
C GLY A 236 -4.25 5.03 -14.56
N ASN A 237 -3.21 5.75 -14.13
CA ASN A 237 -2.66 6.88 -14.88
C ASN A 237 -1.89 6.46 -16.14
N VAL A 238 -1.22 5.30 -16.12
CA VAL A 238 -0.55 4.79 -17.35
C VAL A 238 -1.58 4.37 -18.39
N VAL A 239 -2.71 3.79 -17.96
CA VAL A 239 -3.85 3.50 -18.86
C VAL A 239 -4.36 4.79 -19.51
N THR A 240 -4.50 5.88 -18.73
CA THR A 240 -4.92 7.18 -19.27
C THR A 240 -3.90 7.75 -20.25
N LYS A 241 -2.60 7.56 -19.98
CA LYS A 241 -1.52 7.97 -20.89
C LYS A 241 -1.61 7.21 -22.22
N ASP A 242 -1.81 5.90 -22.18
CA ASP A 242 -1.93 5.07 -23.39
C ASP A 242 -3.17 5.46 -24.22
N ILE A 243 -4.31 5.75 -23.58
CA ILE A 243 -5.49 6.27 -24.27
C ILE A 243 -5.18 7.62 -24.92
N LYS A 244 -4.52 8.53 -24.18
CA LYS A 244 -4.10 9.84 -24.71
C LYS A 244 -3.27 9.69 -25.98
N GLU A 245 -2.28 8.82 -25.94
CA GLU A 245 -1.35 8.58 -27.05
C GLU A 245 -2.00 7.82 -28.20
N GLY A 246 -2.65 6.69 -27.91
CA GLY A 246 -3.30 5.85 -28.91
C GLY A 246 -4.47 6.55 -29.63
N CYS A 247 -5.22 7.38 -28.89
CA CYS A 247 -6.30 8.18 -29.48
C CYS A 247 -5.86 9.58 -29.92
N ALA A 248 -4.62 10.03 -29.64
CA ALA A 248 -4.10 11.37 -29.91
C ALA A 248 -5.05 12.49 -29.44
N ILE A 249 -5.42 12.47 -28.14
CA ILE A 249 -6.34 13.40 -27.48
C ILE A 249 -5.71 14.01 -26.22
N LEU A 250 -6.39 14.99 -25.63
CA LEU A 250 -5.89 15.60 -24.39
C LEU A 250 -6.06 14.63 -23.20
N GLN A 251 -5.15 14.70 -22.24
CA GLN A 251 -5.15 13.90 -21.00
C GLN A 251 -6.51 13.90 -20.29
N ARG A 252 -7.14 15.07 -20.17
CA ARG A 252 -8.46 15.20 -19.53
C ARG A 252 -9.55 14.38 -20.23
N HIS A 253 -9.52 14.34 -21.56
CA HIS A 253 -10.49 13.56 -22.34
C HIS A 253 -10.19 12.07 -22.28
N ALA A 254 -8.91 11.69 -22.27
CA ALA A 254 -8.49 10.29 -22.08
C ALA A 254 -8.97 9.75 -20.73
N GLU A 255 -8.84 10.54 -19.64
CA GLU A 255 -9.33 10.16 -18.32
C GLU A 255 -10.88 10.04 -18.31
N GLN A 256 -11.58 10.99 -18.93
CA GLN A 256 -13.03 10.91 -19.03
C GLN A 256 -13.49 9.67 -19.82
N LEU A 257 -12.82 9.33 -20.93
CA LEU A 257 -13.12 8.13 -21.70
C LEU A 257 -12.90 6.85 -20.88
N LYS A 258 -11.78 6.77 -20.16
CA LYS A 258 -11.49 5.65 -19.28
C LYS A 258 -12.58 5.44 -18.23
N LEU A 259 -12.97 6.52 -17.55
CA LEU A 259 -13.96 6.47 -16.46
C LEU A 259 -15.37 6.14 -16.95
N GLN A 260 -15.79 6.70 -18.09
CA GLN A 260 -17.17 6.55 -18.57
C GLN A 260 -17.39 5.32 -19.44
N TYR A 261 -16.43 4.99 -20.30
CA TYR A 261 -16.56 3.99 -21.35
C TYR A 261 -15.53 2.88 -21.28
N GLY A 262 -14.55 2.96 -20.37
CA GLY A 262 -13.47 2.00 -20.26
C GLY A 262 -13.95 0.57 -19.98
N SER A 263 -13.36 -0.38 -20.70
CA SER A 263 -13.53 -1.84 -20.52
C SER A 263 -12.17 -2.50 -20.57
N ALA A 264 -11.93 -3.48 -19.68
CA ALA A 264 -10.71 -4.27 -19.67
C ALA A 264 -10.72 -5.41 -20.71
N LEU A 265 -11.81 -5.61 -21.45
CA LEU A 265 -11.94 -6.63 -22.49
C LEU A 265 -12.40 -5.99 -23.80
N GLY A 266 -11.55 -6.07 -24.83
CA GLY A 266 -11.82 -5.51 -26.15
C GLY A 266 -12.85 -6.31 -26.95
N ASP A 267 -12.82 -7.64 -26.84
CA ASP A 267 -13.69 -8.53 -27.61
C ASP A 267 -15.20 -8.37 -27.32
N ILE A 268 -15.53 -7.97 -26.09
CA ILE A 268 -16.94 -7.74 -25.69
C ILE A 268 -17.38 -6.29 -25.85
N ALA A 269 -16.47 -5.39 -26.24
CA ALA A 269 -16.82 -4.00 -26.48
C ALA A 269 -17.64 -3.86 -27.79
N PRO A 270 -18.68 -2.99 -27.83
CA PRO A 270 -19.48 -2.76 -29.01
C PRO A 270 -18.63 -2.30 -30.21
N GLU A 271 -18.82 -2.94 -31.37
CA GLU A 271 -18.05 -2.60 -32.60
C GLU A 271 -18.54 -1.31 -33.27
N ASP A 272 -19.84 -1.10 -33.24
CA ASP A 272 -20.56 -0.04 -33.91
C ASP A 272 -20.66 1.28 -33.11
N LYS A 273 -20.20 1.28 -31.86
CA LYS A 273 -20.28 2.47 -31.00
C LYS A 273 -19.00 3.28 -31.05
N VAL A 274 -19.19 4.58 -31.27
CA VAL A 274 -18.12 5.58 -31.21
C VAL A 274 -18.50 6.69 -30.23
N VAL A 275 -17.49 7.36 -29.71
CA VAL A 275 -17.62 8.59 -28.94
C VAL A 275 -16.90 9.73 -29.64
N ALA A 276 -17.55 10.86 -29.83
CA ALA A 276 -16.96 12.06 -30.41
C ALA A 276 -16.30 12.92 -29.31
N ILE A 277 -15.02 13.22 -29.48
CA ILE A 277 -14.25 14.11 -28.62
C ILE A 277 -14.06 15.44 -29.32
N PRO A 278 -14.35 16.59 -28.67
CA PRO A 278 -14.16 17.91 -29.29
C PRO A 278 -12.72 18.11 -29.77
N GLY A 279 -12.58 18.62 -30.98
CA GLY A 279 -11.27 18.95 -31.55
C GLY A 279 -10.60 20.11 -30.84
N ILE A 280 -9.26 20.15 -30.87
CA ILE A 280 -8.46 21.21 -30.28
C ILE A 280 -8.56 22.46 -31.14
N SER A 281 -8.83 23.62 -30.52
CA SER A 281 -8.83 24.94 -31.20
C SER A 281 -9.80 25.02 -32.40
N GLY A 282 -11.01 24.45 -32.27
CA GLY A 282 -12.02 24.51 -33.31
C GLY A 282 -11.85 23.53 -34.48
N ARG A 283 -10.92 22.57 -34.36
CA ARG A 283 -10.82 21.47 -35.33
C ARG A 283 -12.01 20.52 -35.21
N GLU A 284 -12.19 19.71 -36.24
CA GLU A 284 -13.27 18.72 -36.27
C GLU A 284 -13.18 17.76 -35.07
N PRO A 285 -14.34 17.33 -34.56
CA PRO A 285 -14.36 16.30 -33.50
C PRO A 285 -13.70 15.02 -33.97
N LYS A 286 -13.02 14.34 -33.02
CA LYS A 286 -12.41 13.05 -33.26
C LYS A 286 -13.31 11.93 -32.76
N GLU A 287 -13.65 11.00 -33.63
CA GLU A 287 -14.41 9.81 -33.27
C GLU A 287 -13.46 8.70 -32.80
N ILE A 288 -13.81 8.10 -31.66
CA ILE A 288 -13.05 7.00 -31.03
C ILE A 288 -13.99 5.82 -30.86
N SER A 289 -13.64 4.68 -31.46
CA SER A 289 -14.37 3.43 -31.32
C SER A 289 -14.22 2.88 -29.90
N PHE A 290 -15.33 2.39 -29.30
CA PHE A 290 -15.32 1.73 -28.00
C PHE A 290 -14.44 0.48 -28.02
N LYS A 291 -14.41 -0.26 -29.12
CA LYS A 291 -13.56 -1.44 -29.30
C LYS A 291 -12.08 -1.09 -29.27
N SER A 292 -11.67 -0.05 -30.01
CA SER A 292 -10.27 0.42 -29.99
C SER A 292 -9.86 0.93 -28.60
N LEU A 293 -10.74 1.70 -27.93
CA LEU A 293 -10.50 2.16 -26.57
C LEU A 293 -10.30 0.97 -25.60
N ALA A 294 -11.17 -0.06 -25.70
CA ALA A 294 -11.10 -1.22 -24.84
C ALA A 294 -9.81 -2.04 -25.07
N TYR A 295 -9.35 -2.20 -26.32
CA TYR A 295 -8.07 -2.89 -26.59
C TYR A 295 -6.86 -2.13 -26.03
N ILE A 296 -6.84 -0.79 -26.13
CA ILE A 296 -5.77 0.02 -25.51
C ILE A 296 -5.73 -0.22 -24.03
N ILE A 297 -6.90 -0.20 -23.36
CA ILE A 297 -7.02 -0.43 -21.93
C ILE A 297 -6.62 -1.86 -21.56
N GLN A 298 -7.12 -2.85 -22.30
CA GLN A 298 -6.83 -4.27 -22.09
C GLN A 298 -5.33 -4.55 -22.12
N SER A 299 -4.64 -4.08 -23.16
CA SER A 299 -3.19 -4.32 -23.30
C SER A 299 -2.39 -3.82 -22.10
N ARG A 300 -2.74 -2.63 -21.57
CA ARG A 300 -2.07 -2.11 -20.36
C ARG A 300 -2.48 -2.87 -19.11
N MET A 301 -3.74 -3.24 -18.97
CA MET A 301 -4.18 -4.01 -17.80
C MET A 301 -3.59 -5.42 -17.78
N GLU A 302 -3.41 -6.05 -18.94
CA GLU A 302 -2.71 -7.33 -19.05
C GLU A 302 -1.27 -7.22 -18.55
N GLU A 303 -0.54 -6.16 -18.92
CA GLU A 303 0.81 -5.92 -18.40
C GLU A 303 0.83 -5.74 -16.88
N ILE A 304 -0.09 -4.95 -16.32
CA ILE A 304 -0.19 -4.79 -14.86
C ILE A 304 -0.45 -6.13 -14.17
N ILE A 305 -1.37 -6.95 -14.72
CA ILE A 305 -1.71 -8.26 -14.18
C ILE A 305 -0.52 -9.24 -14.31
N ASP A 306 0.28 -9.14 -15.37
CA ASP A 306 1.48 -9.96 -15.52
C ASP A 306 2.52 -9.65 -14.44
N PHE A 307 2.68 -8.38 -14.05
CA PHE A 307 3.49 -8.01 -12.87
C PHE A 307 2.89 -8.53 -11.57
N VAL A 308 1.56 -8.48 -11.41
CA VAL A 308 0.90 -9.07 -10.24
C VAL A 308 1.17 -10.57 -10.17
N ASN A 309 1.04 -11.29 -11.29
CA ASN A 309 1.37 -12.72 -11.36
C ASN A 309 2.83 -13.01 -11.00
N PHE A 310 3.76 -12.17 -11.46
CA PHE A 310 5.16 -12.27 -11.08
C PHE A 310 5.35 -12.15 -9.56
N GLU A 311 4.69 -11.20 -8.92
CA GLU A 311 4.77 -11.03 -7.46
C GLU A 311 4.09 -12.19 -6.70
N ILE A 312 3.01 -12.76 -7.23
CA ILE A 312 2.39 -13.97 -6.70
C ILE A 312 3.37 -15.14 -6.71
N GLN A 313 4.07 -15.36 -7.81
CA GLN A 313 5.09 -16.41 -7.92
C GLN A 313 6.27 -16.17 -6.98
N ASN A 314 6.76 -14.91 -6.90
CA ASN A 314 7.87 -14.54 -6.00
C ASN A 314 7.52 -14.72 -4.52
N SER A 315 6.25 -14.67 -4.16
CA SER A 315 5.81 -14.91 -2.79
C SER A 315 6.18 -16.32 -2.29
N GLY A 316 6.23 -17.30 -3.21
CA GLY A 316 6.39 -18.72 -2.92
C GLY A 316 5.12 -19.39 -2.36
N TYR A 317 3.96 -18.73 -2.52
CA TYR A 317 2.65 -19.22 -2.02
C TYR A 317 1.61 -19.38 -3.13
N ALA A 318 1.98 -19.28 -4.40
CA ALA A 318 1.06 -19.35 -5.54
C ALA A 318 0.10 -20.56 -5.48
N ASP A 319 0.61 -21.74 -5.09
CA ASP A 319 -0.17 -22.98 -5.00
C ASP A 319 -1.07 -23.06 -3.74
N LYS A 320 -1.03 -22.07 -2.86
CA LYS A 320 -1.73 -22.05 -1.56
C LYS A 320 -2.81 -20.99 -1.47
N LEU A 321 -3.21 -20.38 -2.58
CA LEU A 321 -4.12 -19.25 -2.63
C LEU A 321 -5.53 -19.70 -2.99
N ALA A 322 -6.14 -20.53 -2.12
CA ALA A 322 -7.46 -21.12 -2.37
C ALA A 322 -8.59 -20.09 -2.45
N ALA A 323 -8.47 -18.94 -1.78
CA ALA A 323 -9.44 -17.84 -1.88
C ALA A 323 -9.18 -16.91 -3.09
N GLY A 324 -8.14 -17.17 -3.89
CA GLY A 324 -7.88 -16.46 -5.14
C GLY A 324 -7.43 -15.02 -4.97
N VAL A 325 -7.97 -14.12 -5.78
CA VAL A 325 -7.57 -12.71 -5.88
C VAL A 325 -8.72 -11.78 -5.48
N VAL A 326 -8.43 -10.85 -4.60
CA VAL A 326 -9.33 -9.74 -4.25
C VAL A 326 -8.77 -8.46 -4.84
N ILE A 327 -9.50 -7.84 -5.78
CA ILE A 327 -9.10 -6.57 -6.39
C ILE A 327 -9.82 -5.40 -5.71
N THR A 328 -9.11 -4.33 -5.40
CA THR A 328 -9.65 -3.11 -4.80
C THR A 328 -8.99 -1.87 -5.41
N GLY A 329 -9.23 -0.70 -4.83
CA GLY A 329 -8.75 0.57 -5.38
C GLY A 329 -9.61 1.13 -6.50
N GLY A 330 -9.25 2.33 -6.97
CA GLY A 330 -9.99 2.99 -8.05
C GLY A 330 -9.99 2.23 -9.39
N GLY A 331 -8.89 1.49 -9.66
CA GLY A 331 -8.75 0.66 -10.86
C GLY A 331 -9.69 -0.54 -10.88
N ALA A 332 -10.07 -1.08 -9.73
CA ALA A 332 -11.02 -2.19 -9.63
C ALA A 332 -12.43 -1.84 -10.15
N MET A 333 -12.73 -0.56 -10.32
CA MET A 333 -14.00 -0.08 -10.88
C MET A 333 -14.05 -0.16 -12.41
N LEU A 334 -12.95 -0.51 -13.08
CA LEU A 334 -12.90 -0.70 -14.52
C LEU A 334 -13.78 -1.89 -14.93
N ARG A 335 -14.65 -1.67 -15.93
CA ARG A 335 -15.57 -2.72 -16.39
C ARG A 335 -14.79 -3.94 -16.87
N HIS A 336 -15.30 -5.13 -16.53
CA HIS A 336 -14.77 -6.44 -16.95
C HIS A 336 -13.35 -6.75 -16.45
N LEU A 337 -12.80 -5.95 -15.53
CA LEU A 337 -11.49 -6.23 -14.96
C LEU A 337 -11.43 -7.54 -14.17
N PRO A 338 -12.45 -7.91 -13.34
CA PRO A 338 -12.44 -9.20 -12.67
C PRO A 338 -12.33 -10.38 -13.63
N GLN A 339 -12.99 -10.30 -14.78
CA GLN A 339 -12.93 -11.35 -15.82
C GLN A 339 -11.54 -11.45 -16.45
N LEU A 340 -10.90 -10.30 -16.74
CA LEU A 340 -9.54 -10.27 -17.27
C LEU A 340 -8.55 -10.84 -16.25
N VAL A 341 -8.65 -10.43 -14.97
CA VAL A 341 -7.79 -10.96 -13.90
C VAL A 341 -7.98 -12.47 -13.76
N LYS A 342 -9.22 -12.97 -13.73
CA LYS A 342 -9.51 -14.41 -13.67
C LYS A 342 -8.91 -15.15 -14.85
N PHE A 343 -9.04 -14.62 -16.05
CA PHE A 343 -8.46 -15.22 -17.26
C PHE A 343 -6.94 -15.32 -17.20
N LYS A 344 -6.27 -14.24 -16.75
CA LYS A 344 -4.80 -14.15 -16.70
C LYS A 344 -4.18 -14.93 -15.55
N THR A 345 -4.86 -15.00 -14.40
CA THR A 345 -4.34 -15.66 -13.18
C THR A 345 -4.80 -17.11 -13.02
N ALA A 346 -5.86 -17.50 -13.72
CA ALA A 346 -6.59 -18.76 -13.52
C ALA A 346 -7.12 -18.94 -12.07
N MET A 347 -7.23 -17.86 -11.28
CA MET A 347 -7.75 -17.84 -9.92
C MET A 347 -9.15 -17.24 -9.88
N ASP A 348 -9.92 -17.57 -8.84
CA ASP A 348 -11.18 -16.86 -8.59
C ASP A 348 -10.92 -15.42 -8.18
N VAL A 349 -11.82 -14.52 -8.61
CA VAL A 349 -11.63 -13.07 -8.43
C VAL A 349 -12.90 -12.43 -7.91
N ARG A 350 -12.77 -11.58 -6.89
CA ARG A 350 -13.84 -10.69 -6.44
C ARG A 350 -13.35 -9.26 -6.27
N ILE A 351 -14.29 -8.32 -6.27
CA ILE A 351 -14.01 -6.93 -5.89
C ILE A 351 -14.08 -6.82 -4.36
N GLY A 352 -13.04 -6.27 -3.75
CA GLY A 352 -12.96 -5.96 -2.33
C GLY A 352 -13.63 -4.62 -2.03
N LEU A 353 -14.62 -4.65 -1.15
CA LEU A 353 -15.35 -3.47 -0.69
C LEU A 353 -15.10 -3.28 0.82
N PRO A 354 -14.75 -2.06 1.29
CA PRO A 354 -14.49 -1.80 2.71
C PRO A 354 -15.79 -1.67 3.51
N ASN A 355 -16.73 -2.60 3.38
CA ASN A 355 -18.08 -2.48 3.93
C ASN A 355 -18.35 -3.34 5.17
N GLN A 356 -17.52 -4.36 5.44
CA GLN A 356 -17.77 -5.32 6.52
C GLN A 356 -17.62 -4.69 7.91
N HIS A 357 -16.66 -3.79 8.05
CA HIS A 357 -16.31 -3.14 9.32
C HIS A 357 -17.03 -1.80 9.52
N LEU A 358 -17.79 -1.35 8.53
CA LEU A 358 -18.48 -0.06 8.55
C LEU A 358 -19.93 -0.17 9.08
N ALA A 359 -20.33 0.85 9.82
CA ALA A 359 -21.70 1.09 10.28
C ALA A 359 -22.09 2.58 10.08
N GLY A 360 -23.35 2.91 10.32
CA GLY A 360 -23.86 4.28 10.32
C GLY A 360 -24.30 4.82 8.96
N PRO A 361 -24.81 6.07 8.94
CA PRO A 361 -25.21 6.79 7.75
C PRO A 361 -23.98 7.13 6.88
N GLY A 362 -24.11 7.06 5.56
CA GLY A 362 -22.97 7.30 4.65
C GLY A 362 -22.15 6.05 4.27
N LYS A 363 -22.47 4.89 4.84
CA LYS A 363 -21.81 3.62 4.52
C LYS A 363 -21.71 3.36 3.02
N ASN A 364 -22.77 3.65 2.25
CA ASN A 364 -22.82 3.36 0.81
C ASN A 364 -21.80 4.18 0.00
N GLU A 365 -21.54 5.44 0.36
CA GLU A 365 -20.56 6.28 -0.33
C GLU A 365 -19.15 5.79 -0.08
N ILE A 366 -18.86 5.36 1.15
CA ILE A 366 -17.53 4.97 1.60
C ILE A 366 -17.21 3.51 1.26
N SER A 367 -18.23 2.69 0.99
CA SER A 367 -18.10 1.27 0.63
C SER A 367 -17.54 1.03 -0.78
N GLN A 368 -17.07 2.08 -1.48
CA GLN A 368 -16.45 1.92 -2.79
C GLN A 368 -14.99 1.43 -2.66
N PRO A 369 -14.49 0.62 -3.62
CA PRO A 369 -13.13 0.08 -3.58
C PRO A 369 -12.07 1.16 -3.42
N MET A 370 -12.30 2.34 -4.01
CA MET A 370 -11.39 3.48 -3.97
C MET A 370 -11.11 4.05 -2.57
N TYR A 371 -11.85 3.64 -1.55
CA TYR A 371 -11.66 4.06 -0.15
C TYR A 371 -11.12 2.94 0.76
N ALA A 372 -10.73 1.79 0.19
CA ALA A 372 -10.22 0.66 0.95
C ALA A 372 -9.06 1.06 1.87
N THR A 373 -8.04 1.72 1.32
CA THR A 373 -6.88 2.23 2.08
C THR A 373 -7.32 3.20 3.18
N SER A 374 -8.15 4.19 2.84
CA SER A 374 -8.59 5.22 3.80
C SER A 374 -9.35 4.60 4.99
N VAL A 375 -10.23 3.62 4.75
CA VAL A 375 -10.95 2.90 5.81
C VAL A 375 -10.01 2.04 6.63
N GLY A 376 -9.09 1.33 5.98
CA GLY A 376 -8.09 0.51 6.66
C GLY A 376 -7.15 1.32 7.56
N LEU A 377 -6.80 2.54 7.17
CA LEU A 377 -6.01 3.45 8.01
C LEU A 377 -6.76 3.80 9.31
N ILE A 378 -8.08 4.01 9.26
CA ILE A 378 -8.89 4.22 10.45
C ILE A 378 -8.90 2.97 11.33
N MET A 379 -9.05 1.77 10.75
CA MET A 379 -9.01 0.49 11.47
C MET A 379 -7.68 0.35 12.23
N ARG A 380 -6.57 0.47 11.50
CA ARG A 380 -5.21 0.42 12.07
C ARG A 380 -4.96 1.48 13.15
N GLY A 381 -5.50 2.68 12.96
CA GLY A 381 -5.42 3.74 13.96
C GLY A 381 -6.11 3.34 15.28
N PHE A 382 -7.27 2.67 15.23
CA PHE A 382 -7.91 2.14 16.44
C PHE A 382 -7.10 1.02 17.06
N ASP A 383 -6.57 0.07 16.29
CA ASP A 383 -5.74 -1.02 16.79
C ASP A 383 -4.47 -0.49 17.47
N TYR A 384 -3.83 0.53 16.87
CA TYR A 384 -2.71 1.25 17.47
C TYR A 384 -3.08 1.82 18.84
N LEU A 385 -4.18 2.55 18.93
CA LEU A 385 -4.63 3.15 20.18
C LEU A 385 -5.00 2.11 21.26
N GLU A 386 -5.59 1.00 20.87
CA GLU A 386 -5.93 -0.11 21.79
C GLU A 386 -4.65 -0.80 22.31
N THR A 387 -3.67 -1.03 21.44
CA THR A 387 -2.40 -1.65 21.80
C THR A 387 -1.61 -0.77 22.77
N TYR A 388 -1.50 0.52 22.47
CA TYR A 388 -0.79 1.47 23.35
C TYR A 388 -1.52 1.73 24.66
N LYS A 389 -2.85 1.78 24.68
CA LYS A 389 -3.62 1.88 25.93
C LYS A 389 -3.40 0.68 26.86
N LYS A 390 -3.26 -0.52 26.31
CA LYS A 390 -2.94 -1.72 27.10
C LYS A 390 -1.52 -1.70 27.66
N SER A 391 -0.58 -1.00 27.03
CA SER A 391 0.80 -0.85 27.51
C SER A 391 0.98 0.33 28.48
N PHE A 392 0.06 1.30 28.52
CA PHE A 392 0.12 2.47 29.43
C PHE A 392 -0.03 2.13 30.91
N TYR A 393 -0.38 0.89 31.27
CA TYR A 393 -0.40 0.46 32.66
C TYR A 393 0.97 0.01 33.21
N ALA A 394 2.04 0.14 32.45
CA ALA A 394 3.39 -0.26 32.86
C ALA A 394 4.45 0.83 32.58
N GLY A 395 4.44 1.92 33.38
CA GLY A 395 5.58 2.82 33.55
C GLY A 395 5.93 3.78 32.43
N PRO A 396 6.84 4.75 32.61
CA PRO A 396 7.11 5.85 31.73
C PRO A 396 7.84 5.38 30.45
N LYS A 397 7.13 5.32 29.34
CA LYS A 397 7.66 4.86 28.03
C LYS A 397 7.55 5.89 26.92
N ASP A 398 7.39 7.17 27.24
CA ASP A 398 7.41 8.23 26.21
C ASP A 398 8.79 8.46 25.55
N GLU A 399 9.85 7.83 26.08
CA GLU A 399 11.20 7.97 25.52
C GLU A 399 11.55 6.96 24.42
N PHE A 400 10.86 5.82 24.34
CA PHE A 400 11.24 4.73 23.42
C PHE A 400 10.79 4.96 21.98
N ILE A 401 9.78 5.76 21.72
CA ILE A 401 9.27 6.01 20.35
C ILE A 401 10.07 7.09 19.62
N ARG A 402 10.89 7.88 20.31
CA ARG A 402 11.63 9.01 19.72
C ARG A 402 13.10 8.78 19.44
N ARG A 403 13.69 7.65 19.81
CA ARG A 403 15.10 7.36 19.49
C ARG A 403 15.19 6.55 18.20
N ARG A 404 15.03 7.22 17.04
CA ARG A 404 15.72 6.76 15.84
C ARG A 404 17.22 6.88 16.11
N PRO A 405 18.04 5.83 15.90
CA PRO A 405 19.48 5.96 16.05
C PRO A 405 19.99 7.05 15.10
N GLU A 406 20.74 8.03 15.62
CA GLU A 406 21.49 8.93 14.76
C GLU A 406 22.51 8.13 13.94
N PRO A 407 22.69 8.44 12.66
CA PRO A 407 23.64 7.72 11.83
C PRO A 407 25.07 7.93 12.41
N VAL A 408 25.67 6.84 12.85
CA VAL A 408 27.09 6.83 13.21
C VAL A 408 27.88 7.03 11.92
N MET A 409 28.51 8.19 11.78
CA MET A 409 29.47 8.46 10.70
C MET A 409 30.71 7.57 10.97
N ALA A 410 30.87 6.51 10.20
CA ALA A 410 32.11 5.75 10.15
C ALA A 410 33.10 6.50 9.24
N GLU A 411 34.22 6.90 9.80
CA GLU A 411 35.37 7.38 9.03
C GLU A 411 35.87 6.24 8.15
N GLN A 412 35.84 6.43 6.84
CA GLN A 412 36.38 5.46 5.86
C GLN A 412 37.83 5.77 5.59
N GLU A 413 38.71 4.84 5.94
CA GLU A 413 40.05 4.77 5.35
C GLU A 413 39.94 4.32 3.88
N ILE A 414 40.52 5.14 3.01
CA ILE A 414 40.59 4.91 1.56
C ILE A 414 41.70 3.90 1.28
N ASN A 415 41.34 2.72 0.77
CA ASN A 415 42.28 1.80 0.12
C ASN A 415 41.92 1.63 -1.37
N GLU A 416 42.93 1.80 -2.21
CA GLU A 416 42.88 1.77 -3.69
C GLU A 416 42.56 0.35 -4.23
N PRO A 417 41.98 0.22 -5.43
CA PRO A 417 41.51 -1.04 -5.97
C PRO A 417 42.57 -1.79 -6.77
N ASP A 418 42.66 -3.10 -6.54
CA ASP A 418 43.39 -4.08 -7.34
C ASP A 418 42.54 -4.52 -8.54
N GLY A 419 43.16 -4.49 -9.72
CA GLY A 419 42.50 -4.73 -10.99
C GLY A 419 42.29 -6.22 -11.29
N ARG A 420 41.05 -6.63 -11.57
CA ARG A 420 40.70 -7.86 -12.29
C ARG A 420 39.53 -7.62 -13.24
N GLU A 421 39.67 -8.07 -14.47
CA GLU A 421 38.69 -8.02 -15.55
C GLU A 421 37.42 -8.83 -15.25
N PRO A 422 36.21 -8.40 -15.71
CA PRO A 422 34.97 -9.09 -15.40
C PRO A 422 34.68 -10.26 -16.35
N GLN A 423 34.38 -11.42 -15.77
CA GLN A 423 33.76 -12.56 -16.47
C GLN A 423 32.27 -12.30 -16.76
N GLU A 424 31.83 -12.65 -17.98
CA GLU A 424 30.42 -12.58 -18.39
C GLU A 424 29.50 -13.44 -17.52
N VAL A 425 28.59 -12.80 -16.81
CA VAL A 425 27.54 -13.46 -16.01
C VAL A 425 26.29 -13.61 -16.85
N ARG A 426 25.80 -14.83 -17.04
CA ARG A 426 24.49 -15.11 -17.66
C ARG A 426 23.37 -14.57 -16.77
N THR A 427 22.73 -13.51 -17.20
CA THR A 427 21.60 -12.88 -16.50
C THR A 427 20.38 -13.79 -16.51
N THR A 428 19.77 -13.99 -15.34
CA THR A 428 18.52 -14.72 -15.16
C THR A 428 17.31 -13.91 -15.70
N LEU A 429 16.18 -14.60 -15.94
CA LEU A 429 14.94 -13.96 -16.38
C LEU A 429 14.50 -12.83 -15.43
N ALA A 430 14.69 -13.01 -14.13
CA ALA A 430 14.39 -12.02 -13.08
C ALA A 430 15.26 -10.75 -13.24
N GLU A 431 16.55 -10.90 -13.59
CA GLU A 431 17.44 -9.76 -13.83
C GLU A 431 17.08 -9.03 -15.11
N LYS A 432 16.63 -9.74 -16.15
CA LYS A 432 16.15 -9.12 -17.40
C LYS A 432 14.88 -8.30 -17.16
N ILE A 433 13.94 -8.79 -16.33
CA ILE A 433 12.73 -8.06 -15.94
C ILE A 433 13.11 -6.84 -15.10
N LYS A 434 14.00 -6.97 -14.12
CA LYS A 434 14.49 -5.87 -13.31
C LYS A 434 15.18 -4.77 -14.13
N THR A 435 16.00 -5.18 -15.12
CA THR A 435 16.69 -4.25 -16.06
C THR A 435 15.70 -3.60 -17.03
N MET A 436 14.65 -4.33 -17.44
CA MET A 436 13.59 -3.78 -18.28
C MET A 436 12.73 -2.77 -17.49
N MET A 437 12.43 -3.04 -16.22
CA MET A 437 11.78 -2.09 -15.34
C MET A 437 12.62 -0.82 -15.15
N SER A 438 13.92 -0.95 -14.86
CA SER A 438 14.82 0.21 -14.70
C SER A 438 14.86 1.07 -15.97
N LYS A 439 14.97 0.45 -17.14
CA LYS A 439 14.97 1.19 -18.42
C LYS A 439 13.65 1.87 -18.77
N MET A 440 12.51 1.29 -18.37
CA MET A 440 11.20 1.95 -18.54
C MET A 440 11.09 3.23 -17.70
N PHE A 441 11.78 3.29 -16.57
CA PHE A 441 11.77 4.47 -15.71
C PHE A 441 12.74 5.56 -16.16
N GLU A 442 13.87 5.20 -16.76
CA GLU A 442 14.86 6.15 -17.29
C GLU A 442 14.37 6.90 -18.54
N THR A 443 13.59 6.25 -19.41
CA THR A 443 13.09 6.85 -20.66
C THR A 443 11.95 7.87 -20.45
N GLU A 444 11.26 7.86 -19.30
CA GLU A 444 10.22 8.86 -19.02
C GLU A 444 10.78 10.20 -18.47
N ASP A 445 11.96 10.20 -17.85
CA ASP A 445 12.55 11.42 -17.29
C ASP A 445 13.22 12.31 -18.38
N GLN A 446 13.52 11.78 -19.56
CA GLN A 446 14.14 12.55 -20.65
C GLN A 446 13.14 13.25 -21.59
N SER A 447 11.82 13.04 -21.43
CA SER A 447 10.79 13.66 -22.29
C SER A 447 10.09 14.89 -21.67
N ILE A 448 10.61 15.42 -20.56
CA ILE A 448 10.11 16.64 -19.91
C ILE A 448 11.32 17.58 -19.69
N GLY A 449 11.82 18.12 -20.79
CA GLY A 449 12.66 19.30 -20.85
C GLY A 449 11.97 20.38 -21.68
#